data_f67ebe5f6ac4d3e49332c61cf96df0a0
#
_entry.id   f67ebe5f6ac4d3e49332c61cf96df0a0
#
_cell.length_a   1.000
_cell.length_b   1.000
_cell.length_c   1.000
_cell.angle_alpha   90.00
_cell.angle_beta   90.00
_cell.angle_gamma   90.00
#
_symmetry.space_group_name_H-M   'P 1'
#
loop_
_entity.id
_entity.type
_entity.pdbx_description
1 polymer ?
#
loop_
_entity_poly.entity_id
_entity_poly.type
_entity_poly.pdbx_seq_one_letter_code
_entity_poly.pdbx_strand_id
1 'polypeptide(L)'
;LWCNTVFSVESLTEGQKGTIKFESIPVVTLNQFLKGETIGDSVKISGKLKFPKKKWTGRRPAVVILHGGGGVSDNQKAWSAGLRRIGVATFIVDSNSGRGCRKIEKTISLCKNAYLHQGLGHIPDAYRALDLLATHPRIDPNRIGLIGFSVGGKAALYASVKRFQKMWGTPGLEFAAYVPFYPGCKTAFENDEIISDRSIRIFFGDTDDFVSHVLC
;
A
#
# COMPACT_ATOMS: atom_id res chain seq x y z
N LEU A 1 -20.47 -17.35 -2.50
CA LEU A 1 -20.95 -15.95 -2.32
C LEU A 1 -19.86 -15.21 -1.55
N TRP A 2 -19.08 -14.39 -2.25
CA TRP A 2 -18.08 -13.50 -1.65
C TRP A 2 -18.85 -12.32 -1.08
N CYS A 3 -18.84 -12.17 0.23
CA CYS A 3 -19.36 -10.98 0.87
C CYS A 3 -18.35 -9.85 0.66
N ASN A 4 -18.47 -9.11 -0.43
CA ASN A 4 -17.72 -7.87 -0.61
C ASN A 4 -18.27 -6.86 0.40
N THR A 5 -17.57 -6.68 1.50
CA THR A 5 -17.80 -5.54 2.38
C THR A 5 -17.51 -4.29 1.58
N VAL A 6 -18.56 -3.61 1.11
CA VAL A 6 -18.42 -2.34 0.40
C VAL A 6 -18.03 -1.31 1.43
N PHE A 7 -16.73 -0.99 1.49
CA PHE A 7 -16.27 0.16 2.28
C PHE A 7 -16.74 1.44 1.59
N SER A 8 -17.40 2.32 2.33
CA SER A 8 -17.73 3.64 1.80
C SER A 8 -16.44 4.45 1.67
N VAL A 9 -16.09 4.81 0.45
CA VAL A 9 -14.95 5.69 0.21
C VAL A 9 -15.46 7.12 0.22
N GLU A 10 -15.07 7.92 1.21
CA GLU A 10 -15.32 9.35 1.20
C GLU A 10 -14.58 9.99 0.02
N SER A 11 -15.31 10.70 -0.85
CA SER A 11 -14.71 11.38 -1.99
C SER A 11 -13.84 12.55 -1.53
N LEU A 12 -12.61 12.60 -2.03
CA LEU A 12 -11.70 13.70 -1.75
C LEU A 12 -12.07 14.96 -2.54
N THR A 13 -11.93 16.11 -1.90
CA THR A 13 -12.12 17.41 -2.55
C THR A 13 -10.83 17.92 -3.19
N GLU A 14 -10.92 18.87 -4.13
CA GLU A 14 -9.76 19.40 -4.87
C GLU A 14 -8.67 19.99 -3.97
N GLY A 15 -9.06 20.65 -2.89
CA GLY A 15 -8.13 21.28 -1.92
C GLY A 15 -7.54 20.31 -0.91
N GLN A 16 -8.03 19.08 -0.85
CA GLN A 16 -7.68 18.14 0.22
C GLN A 16 -6.25 17.63 0.06
N LYS A 17 -5.46 17.78 1.11
CA LYS A 17 -4.05 17.37 1.20
C LYS A 17 -3.65 17.25 2.68
N GLY A 18 -2.46 16.76 2.95
CA GLY A 18 -1.97 16.57 4.33
C GLY A 18 -2.35 15.20 4.86
N THR A 19 -2.62 15.10 6.14
CA THR A 19 -3.02 13.84 6.77
C THR A 19 -4.50 13.59 6.52
N ILE A 20 -4.81 12.46 5.92
CA ILE A 20 -6.17 12.00 5.62
C ILE A 20 -6.37 10.68 6.35
N LYS A 21 -7.46 10.56 7.09
CA LYS A 21 -7.90 9.30 7.68
C LYS A 21 -8.86 8.60 6.72
N PHE A 22 -8.73 7.29 6.60
CA PHE A 22 -9.60 6.48 5.74
C PHE A 22 -9.78 5.09 6.34
N GLU A 23 -10.85 4.43 5.95
CA GLU A 23 -11.17 3.11 6.45
C GLU A 23 -10.38 2.01 5.75
N SER A 24 -9.94 1.04 6.54
CA SER A 24 -9.32 -0.19 6.07
C SER A 24 -9.83 -1.38 6.88
N ILE A 25 -9.40 -2.57 6.52
CA ILE A 25 -9.79 -3.77 7.24
C ILE A 25 -9.18 -3.81 8.64
N PRO A 26 -9.87 -4.41 9.62
CA PRO A 26 -9.27 -4.72 10.91
C PRO A 26 -8.11 -5.69 10.74
N VAL A 27 -7.39 -5.93 11.80
CA VAL A 27 -6.36 -6.97 11.80
C VAL A 27 -7.05 -8.33 11.76
N VAL A 28 -6.67 -9.15 10.78
CA VAL A 28 -7.20 -10.49 10.56
C VAL A 28 -6.08 -11.53 10.66
N THR A 29 -6.42 -12.78 10.90
CA THR A 29 -5.46 -13.88 10.81
C THR A 29 -5.06 -14.13 9.36
N LEU A 30 -3.95 -14.86 9.15
CA LEU A 30 -3.54 -15.25 7.79
C LEU A 30 -4.65 -16.02 7.05
N ASN A 31 -5.32 -16.94 7.74
CA ASN A 31 -6.39 -17.72 7.15
C ASN A 31 -7.58 -16.84 6.71
N GLN A 32 -7.99 -15.88 7.54
CA GLN A 32 -9.03 -14.92 7.18
C GLN A 32 -8.61 -14.05 5.98
N PHE A 33 -7.36 -13.56 5.99
CA PHE A 33 -6.83 -12.80 4.87
C PHE A 33 -6.88 -13.60 3.55
N LEU A 34 -6.42 -14.86 3.58
CA LEU A 34 -6.39 -15.72 2.38
C LEU A 34 -7.78 -16.14 1.88
N LYS A 35 -8.80 -16.03 2.72
CA LYS A 35 -10.21 -16.25 2.37
C LYS A 35 -10.97 -14.97 2.03
N GLY A 36 -10.35 -13.79 2.18
CA GLY A 36 -11.04 -12.51 2.00
C GLY A 36 -12.05 -12.20 3.11
N GLU A 37 -11.88 -12.80 4.29
CA GLU A 37 -12.77 -12.64 5.43
C GLU A 37 -12.28 -11.53 6.36
N THR A 38 -13.20 -10.70 6.84
CA THR A 38 -12.94 -9.72 7.91
C THR A 38 -13.86 -9.98 9.07
N ILE A 39 -13.33 -9.94 10.30
CA ILE A 39 -14.11 -10.06 11.53
C ILE A 39 -13.92 -8.79 12.35
N GLY A 40 -15.01 -8.18 12.75
CA GLY A 40 -15.04 -6.92 13.49
C GLY A 40 -15.18 -5.69 12.58
N ASP A 41 -15.21 -4.52 13.22
CA ASP A 41 -15.40 -3.25 12.55
C ASP A 41 -14.17 -2.82 11.76
N SER A 42 -14.37 -2.00 10.73
CA SER A 42 -13.28 -1.34 10.00
C SER A 42 -12.42 -0.52 10.96
N VAL A 43 -11.16 -0.32 10.58
CA VAL A 43 -10.25 0.55 11.34
C VAL A 43 -9.94 1.80 10.52
N LYS A 44 -9.87 2.94 11.20
CA LYS A 44 -9.43 4.20 10.57
C LYS A 44 -7.90 4.28 10.65
N ILE A 45 -7.25 4.09 9.51
CA ILE A 45 -5.82 4.34 9.34
C ILE A 45 -5.60 5.73 8.72
N SER A 46 -4.37 6.16 8.60
CA SER A 46 -4.05 7.46 8.03
C SER A 46 -3.03 7.37 6.91
N GLY A 47 -3.07 8.35 6.02
CA GLY A 47 -2.03 8.57 5.04
C GLY A 47 -1.76 10.06 4.86
N LYS A 48 -0.59 10.39 4.33
CA LYS A 48 -0.17 11.77 4.11
C LYS A 48 -0.10 12.08 2.61
N LEU A 49 -1.12 12.83 2.11
CA LEU A 49 -1.19 13.28 0.72
C LEU A 49 -0.38 14.56 0.54
N LYS A 50 0.52 14.54 -0.43
CA LYS A 50 1.32 15.71 -0.82
C LYS A 50 1.34 15.86 -2.33
N PHE A 51 1.16 17.09 -2.78
CA PHE A 51 1.28 17.47 -4.17
C PHE A 51 2.63 18.14 -4.49
N PRO A 52 3.10 18.04 -5.74
CA PRO A 52 4.20 18.86 -6.24
C PRO A 52 3.91 20.35 -6.09
N LYS A 53 4.96 21.16 -5.87
CA LYS A 53 4.85 22.63 -5.84
C LYS A 53 4.61 23.22 -7.24
N LYS A 54 5.14 22.55 -8.29
CA LYS A 54 4.99 22.99 -9.68
C LYS A 54 3.51 23.00 -10.07
N LYS A 55 3.05 24.10 -10.69
CA LYS A 55 1.72 24.17 -11.30
C LYS A 55 1.57 23.08 -12.36
N TRP A 56 0.39 22.52 -12.44
CA TRP A 56 0.06 21.43 -13.35
C TRP A 56 -1.35 21.63 -13.87
N THR A 57 -1.56 21.46 -15.14
CA THR A 57 -2.88 21.49 -15.77
C THR A 57 -3.41 20.06 -15.87
N GLY A 58 -4.68 19.87 -15.56
CA GLY A 58 -5.34 18.57 -15.57
C GLY A 58 -4.97 17.66 -14.39
N ARG A 59 -5.35 16.39 -14.51
CA ARG A 59 -5.06 15.34 -13.51
C ARG A 59 -3.62 14.87 -13.63
N ARG A 60 -2.99 14.60 -12.50
CA ARG A 60 -1.59 14.16 -12.42
C ARG A 60 -1.45 12.73 -11.94
N PRO A 61 -0.30 12.09 -12.23
CA PRO A 61 0.00 10.80 -11.63
C PRO A 61 0.18 10.92 -10.12
N ALA A 62 -0.06 9.82 -9.42
CA ALA A 62 0.19 9.70 -8.00
C ALA A 62 0.90 8.37 -7.67
N VAL A 63 1.49 8.29 -6.50
CA VAL A 63 2.11 7.08 -5.98
C VAL A 63 1.69 6.86 -4.53
N VAL A 64 1.15 5.68 -4.26
CA VAL A 64 0.97 5.16 -2.90
C VAL A 64 2.30 4.60 -2.42
N ILE A 65 2.73 4.95 -1.22
CA ILE A 65 4.00 4.54 -0.64
C ILE A 65 3.73 3.79 0.66
N LEU A 66 4.13 2.51 0.71
CA LEU A 66 4.03 1.65 1.88
C LEU A 66 5.35 1.60 2.65
N HIS A 67 5.27 1.66 3.96
CA HIS A 67 6.44 1.59 4.84
C HIS A 67 6.86 0.15 5.14
N GLY A 68 8.08 -0.02 5.65
CA GLY A 68 8.58 -1.28 6.21
C GLY A 68 8.07 -1.55 7.63
N GLY A 69 8.56 -2.62 8.25
CA GLY A 69 8.14 -3.05 9.59
C GLY A 69 8.29 -1.99 10.70
N GLY A 70 9.21 -1.06 10.54
CA GLY A 70 9.42 0.05 11.49
C GLY A 70 8.39 1.20 11.43
N GLY A 71 7.40 1.13 10.54
CA GLY A 71 6.46 2.23 10.30
C GLY A 71 7.03 3.30 9.36
N VAL A 72 6.32 4.42 9.24
CA VAL A 72 6.72 5.55 8.39
C VAL A 72 8.01 6.19 8.92
N SER A 73 9.01 6.29 8.07
CA SER A 73 10.35 6.81 8.38
C SER A 73 10.77 7.93 7.42
N ASP A 74 11.99 8.42 7.58
CA ASP A 74 12.56 9.42 6.69
C ASP A 74 12.82 8.90 5.27
N ASN A 75 12.99 7.57 5.11
CA ASN A 75 13.10 6.96 3.79
C ASN A 75 11.84 7.24 2.93
N GLN A 76 10.64 6.94 3.43
CA GLN A 76 9.39 7.22 2.70
C GLN A 76 9.20 8.72 2.44
N LYS A 77 9.63 9.57 3.38
CA LYS A 77 9.57 11.03 3.21
C LYS A 77 10.51 11.52 2.11
N ALA A 78 11.72 10.94 2.01
CA ALA A 78 12.71 11.25 0.97
C ALA A 78 12.20 10.81 -0.41
N TRP A 79 11.68 9.60 -0.54
CA TRP A 79 11.05 9.11 -1.76
C TRP A 79 9.87 10.00 -2.19
N SER A 80 9.00 10.37 -1.26
CA SER A 80 7.91 11.31 -1.53
C SER A 80 8.42 12.66 -2.00
N ALA A 81 9.53 13.16 -1.45
CA ALA A 81 10.11 14.41 -1.89
C ALA A 81 10.69 14.30 -3.31
N GLY A 82 11.39 13.21 -3.63
CA GLY A 82 11.94 12.93 -4.96
C GLY A 82 10.86 12.88 -6.04
N LEU A 83 9.83 12.05 -5.82
CA LEU A 83 8.70 11.90 -6.74
C LEU A 83 7.96 13.22 -6.99
N ARG A 84 7.78 14.04 -5.96
CA ARG A 84 7.14 15.37 -6.13
C ARG A 84 8.00 16.36 -6.95
N ARG A 85 9.33 16.23 -6.95
CA ARG A 85 10.18 17.07 -7.82
C ARG A 85 9.93 16.81 -9.30
N ILE A 86 9.60 15.56 -9.67
CA ILE A 86 9.28 15.16 -11.04
C ILE A 86 7.79 15.26 -11.38
N GLY A 87 6.97 15.86 -10.51
CA GLY A 87 5.57 16.17 -10.81
C GLY A 87 4.54 15.14 -10.33
N VAL A 88 4.95 14.08 -9.61
CA VAL A 88 4.09 13.01 -9.13
C VAL A 88 3.55 13.35 -7.73
N ALA A 89 2.25 13.26 -7.51
CA ALA A 89 1.65 13.33 -6.19
C ALA A 89 2.00 12.07 -5.38
N THR A 90 2.03 12.18 -4.05
CA THR A 90 2.42 11.04 -3.21
C THR A 90 1.49 10.88 -2.02
N PHE A 91 1.15 9.64 -1.69
CA PHE A 91 0.37 9.30 -0.53
C PHE A 91 1.12 8.25 0.31
N ILE A 92 1.73 8.68 1.41
CA ILE A 92 2.41 7.78 2.34
C ILE A 92 1.36 7.21 3.29
N VAL A 93 1.10 5.92 3.21
CA VAL A 93 0.18 5.20 4.10
C VAL A 93 0.88 4.85 5.40
N ASP A 94 0.22 5.09 6.51
CA ASP A 94 0.63 4.62 7.84
C ASP A 94 -0.30 3.48 8.27
N SER A 95 0.07 2.27 7.86
CA SER A 95 -0.67 1.03 8.17
C SER A 95 -0.69 0.69 9.66
N ASN A 96 0.18 1.29 10.47
CA ASN A 96 0.23 1.10 11.91
C ASN A 96 -0.76 1.99 12.66
N SER A 97 -1.18 3.11 12.05
CA SER A 97 -2.14 4.03 12.68
C SER A 97 -3.51 3.36 12.86
N GLY A 98 -4.17 3.68 13.95
CA GLY A 98 -5.50 3.12 14.28
C GLY A 98 -5.52 1.65 14.72
N ARG A 99 -4.39 0.91 14.63
CA ARG A 99 -4.31 -0.52 14.95
C ARG A 99 -3.66 -0.83 16.30
N GLY A 100 -3.43 0.17 17.13
CA GLY A 100 -2.77 0.01 18.42
C GLY A 100 -1.30 -0.44 18.32
N CYS A 101 -0.67 -0.23 17.16
CA CYS A 101 0.75 -0.47 16.98
C CYS A 101 1.56 0.62 17.68
N ARG A 102 2.59 0.25 18.42
CA ARG A 102 3.51 1.17 19.06
C ARG A 102 4.94 0.92 18.64
N LYS A 103 5.74 1.95 18.52
CA LYS A 103 7.19 1.81 18.36
C LYS A 103 7.77 1.38 19.70
N ILE A 104 8.56 0.31 19.71
CA ILE A 104 9.34 -0.13 20.85
C ILE A 104 10.77 0.38 20.72
N GLU A 105 11.31 0.33 19.50
CA GLU A 105 12.61 0.87 19.14
C GLU A 105 12.46 1.68 17.84
N LYS A 106 13.52 2.40 17.45
CA LYS A 106 13.51 3.20 16.22
C LYS A 106 13.16 2.41 14.96
N THR A 107 13.37 1.09 14.99
CA THR A 107 13.23 0.18 13.82
C THR A 107 12.12 -0.84 13.96
N ILE A 108 11.56 -1.05 15.15
CA ILE A 108 10.56 -2.11 15.41
C ILE A 108 9.26 -1.48 15.89
N SER A 109 8.15 -1.85 15.23
CA SER A 109 6.80 -1.54 15.70
C SER A 109 6.14 -2.81 16.20
N LEU A 110 5.71 -2.85 17.46
CA LEU A 110 4.84 -3.89 17.97
C LEU A 110 3.39 -3.52 17.70
N CYS A 111 2.77 -4.35 16.89
CA CYS A 111 1.33 -4.41 16.78
C CYS A 111 0.80 -5.55 17.64
N LYS A 112 -0.37 -5.38 18.24
CA LYS A 112 -1.03 -6.43 19.03
C LYS A 112 -1.24 -7.73 18.25
N ASN A 113 -0.99 -7.67 16.93
CA ASN A 113 -1.15 -8.79 16.04
C ASN A 113 0.07 -8.92 15.11
N ALA A 114 0.78 -10.05 15.22
CA ALA A 114 1.97 -10.38 14.42
C ALA A 114 1.72 -10.41 12.90
N TYR A 115 0.46 -10.44 12.48
CA TYR A 115 0.04 -10.48 11.08
C TYR A 115 0.53 -9.28 10.25
N LEU A 116 0.52 -8.06 10.81
CA LEU A 116 1.05 -6.88 10.12
C LEU A 116 2.55 -7.03 9.80
N HIS A 117 3.29 -7.77 10.60
CA HIS A 117 4.72 -8.02 10.37
C HIS A 117 5.02 -8.82 9.09
N GLN A 118 4.06 -9.61 8.60
CA GLN A 118 4.24 -10.35 7.35
C GLN A 118 3.96 -9.51 6.08
N GLY A 119 3.52 -8.28 6.22
CA GLY A 119 3.25 -7.35 5.11
C GLY A 119 1.90 -7.52 4.43
N LEU A 120 1.22 -8.63 4.66
CA LEU A 120 -0.04 -8.94 3.98
C LEU A 120 -1.15 -7.96 4.36
N GLY A 121 -1.18 -7.50 5.61
CA GLY A 121 -2.13 -6.47 6.07
C GLY A 121 -2.00 -5.12 5.37
N HIS A 122 -0.84 -4.84 4.76
CA HIS A 122 -0.65 -3.63 3.96
C HIS A 122 -1.28 -3.74 2.56
N ILE A 123 -1.64 -4.94 2.08
CA ILE A 123 -2.27 -5.13 0.76
C ILE A 123 -3.65 -4.47 0.72
N PRO A 124 -4.59 -4.79 1.64
CA PRO A 124 -5.87 -4.07 1.69
C PRO A 124 -5.70 -2.57 1.90
N ASP A 125 -4.74 -2.13 2.72
CA ASP A 125 -4.46 -0.71 2.94
C ASP A 125 -4.05 -0.01 1.65
N ALA A 126 -3.24 -0.68 0.81
CA ALA A 126 -2.85 -0.17 -0.50
C ALA A 126 -4.06 0.01 -1.42
N TYR A 127 -4.96 -0.97 -1.48
CA TYR A 127 -6.17 -0.88 -2.30
C TYR A 127 -7.13 0.19 -1.79
N ARG A 128 -7.31 0.30 -0.47
CA ARG A 128 -8.13 1.41 0.11
C ARG A 128 -7.52 2.77 -0.20
N ALA A 129 -6.20 2.89 -0.18
CA ALA A 129 -5.51 4.11 -0.59
C ALA A 129 -5.68 4.41 -2.09
N LEU A 130 -5.68 3.38 -2.95
CA LEU A 130 -5.96 3.51 -4.37
C LEU A 130 -7.38 4.01 -4.60
N ASP A 131 -8.37 3.38 -3.98
CA ASP A 131 -9.78 3.78 -4.04
C ASP A 131 -9.94 5.26 -3.64
N LEU A 132 -9.36 5.65 -2.51
CA LEU A 132 -9.41 7.01 -2.00
C LEU A 132 -8.79 8.02 -2.98
N LEU A 133 -7.58 7.74 -3.48
CA LEU A 133 -6.89 8.63 -4.41
C LEU A 133 -7.60 8.75 -5.76
N ALA A 134 -8.26 7.68 -6.22
CA ALA A 134 -9.03 7.69 -7.47
C ALA A 134 -10.21 8.67 -7.43
N THR A 135 -10.72 9.01 -6.25
CA THR A 135 -11.79 10.02 -6.09
C THR A 135 -11.27 11.45 -6.19
N HIS A 136 -9.95 11.69 -6.02
CA HIS A 136 -9.42 13.05 -5.94
C HIS A 136 -9.43 13.75 -7.30
N PRO A 137 -10.06 14.94 -7.45
CA PRO A 137 -10.23 15.63 -8.75
C PRO A 137 -8.91 15.92 -9.49
N ARG A 138 -7.80 16.08 -8.77
CA ARG A 138 -6.48 16.39 -9.31
C ARG A 138 -5.60 15.18 -9.59
N ILE A 139 -6.07 13.95 -9.32
CA ILE A 139 -5.32 12.70 -9.54
C ILE A 139 -5.96 11.94 -10.71
N ASP A 140 -5.11 11.41 -11.58
CA ASP A 140 -5.53 10.52 -12.65
C ASP A 140 -5.65 9.09 -12.08
N PRO A 141 -6.85 8.50 -11.99
CA PRO A 141 -7.06 7.18 -11.43
C PRO A 141 -6.33 6.07 -12.21
N ASN A 142 -6.05 6.30 -13.49
CA ASN A 142 -5.34 5.34 -14.35
C ASN A 142 -3.81 5.47 -14.24
N ARG A 143 -3.30 6.42 -13.44
CA ARG A 143 -1.87 6.71 -13.29
C ARG A 143 -1.45 6.75 -11.83
N ILE A 144 -1.96 5.82 -11.02
CA ILE A 144 -1.59 5.65 -9.63
C ILE A 144 -0.69 4.43 -9.52
N GLY A 145 0.57 4.62 -9.13
CA GLY A 145 1.53 3.54 -8.88
C GLY A 145 1.61 3.15 -7.40
N LEU A 146 2.19 1.99 -7.13
CA LEU A 146 2.43 1.48 -5.78
C LEU A 146 3.93 1.25 -5.57
N ILE A 147 4.48 1.85 -4.50
CA ILE A 147 5.85 1.61 -4.03
C ILE A 147 5.78 1.05 -2.62
N GLY A 148 6.59 0.04 -2.32
CA GLY A 148 6.69 -0.52 -0.97
C GLY A 148 8.12 -0.90 -0.60
N PHE A 149 8.45 -0.84 0.70
CA PHE A 149 9.77 -1.11 1.24
C PHE A 149 9.74 -2.26 2.24
N SER A 150 10.60 -3.28 2.08
CA SER A 150 10.69 -4.44 2.98
C SER A 150 9.31 -5.12 3.12
N VAL A 151 8.72 -5.09 4.30
CA VAL A 151 7.35 -5.58 4.57
C VAL A 151 6.33 -4.92 3.63
N GLY A 152 6.42 -3.60 3.40
CA GLY A 152 5.62 -2.89 2.41
C GLY A 152 6.01 -3.26 0.97
N GLY A 153 7.27 -3.64 0.73
CA GLY A 153 7.73 -4.20 -0.54
C GLY A 153 7.05 -5.54 -0.84
N LYS A 154 6.98 -6.42 0.16
CA LYS A 154 6.21 -7.66 0.06
C LYS A 154 4.75 -7.37 -0.28
N ALA A 155 4.13 -6.41 0.40
CA ALA A 155 2.76 -6.01 0.09
C ALA A 155 2.60 -5.45 -1.33
N ALA A 156 3.54 -4.64 -1.81
CA ALA A 156 3.52 -4.11 -3.18
C ALA A 156 3.68 -5.22 -4.24
N LEU A 157 4.51 -6.24 -3.96
CA LEU A 157 4.65 -7.41 -4.82
C LEU A 157 3.35 -8.21 -4.89
N TYR A 158 2.81 -8.62 -3.74
CA TYR A 158 1.59 -9.43 -3.72
C TYR A 158 0.32 -8.66 -4.09
N ALA A 159 0.31 -7.34 -3.98
CA ALA A 159 -0.78 -6.53 -4.55
C ALA A 159 -0.85 -6.63 -6.09
N SER A 160 0.20 -7.11 -6.77
CA SER A 160 0.13 -7.39 -8.21
C SER A 160 -0.50 -8.75 -8.55
N VAL A 161 -0.72 -9.62 -7.56
CA VAL A 161 -1.34 -10.93 -7.76
C VAL A 161 -2.85 -10.77 -7.97
N LYS A 162 -3.37 -11.29 -9.08
CA LYS A 162 -4.79 -11.14 -9.48
C LYS A 162 -5.77 -11.66 -8.42
N ARG A 163 -5.40 -12.72 -7.69
CA ARG A 163 -6.21 -13.24 -6.58
C ARG A 163 -6.43 -12.19 -5.50
N PHE A 164 -5.38 -11.51 -5.05
CA PHE A 164 -5.49 -10.49 -4.01
C PHE A 164 -6.14 -9.21 -4.52
N GLN A 165 -5.90 -8.86 -5.79
CA GLN A 165 -6.61 -7.76 -6.43
C GLN A 165 -8.12 -8.00 -6.44
N LYS A 166 -8.56 -9.20 -6.87
CA LYS A 166 -9.98 -9.58 -6.88
C LYS A 166 -10.59 -9.62 -5.48
N MET A 167 -9.80 -10.00 -4.48
CA MET A 167 -10.26 -10.20 -3.11
C MET A 167 -10.38 -8.88 -2.34
N TRP A 168 -9.43 -7.96 -2.52
CA TRP A 168 -9.29 -6.77 -1.70
C TRP A 168 -9.42 -5.45 -2.46
N GLY A 169 -9.31 -5.47 -3.78
CA GLY A 169 -9.41 -4.30 -4.65
C GLY A 169 -10.84 -4.03 -5.11
N THR A 170 -11.05 -2.84 -5.66
CA THR A 170 -12.31 -2.47 -6.31
C THR A 170 -12.28 -2.92 -7.77
N PRO A 171 -13.33 -3.62 -8.27
CA PRO A 171 -13.41 -4.03 -9.66
C PRO A 171 -13.20 -2.86 -10.62
N GLY A 172 -12.36 -3.06 -11.64
CA GLY A 172 -12.05 -2.05 -12.64
C GLY A 172 -11.02 -0.99 -12.23
N LEU A 173 -10.53 -1.02 -10.98
CA LEU A 173 -9.48 -0.12 -10.51
C LEU A 173 -8.22 -0.92 -10.14
N GLU A 174 -7.09 -0.53 -10.72
CA GLU A 174 -5.81 -1.20 -10.55
C GLU A 174 -4.65 -0.20 -10.50
N PHE A 175 -3.59 -0.53 -9.79
CA PHE A 175 -2.36 0.24 -9.85
C PHE A 175 -1.75 0.22 -11.26
N ALA A 176 -1.26 1.37 -11.71
CA ALA A 176 -0.61 1.50 -13.02
C ALA A 176 0.79 0.86 -13.09
N ALA A 177 1.44 0.69 -11.94
CA ALA A 177 2.74 0.01 -11.80
C ALA A 177 2.98 -0.38 -10.34
N TYR A 178 3.83 -1.40 -10.15
CA TYR A 178 4.24 -1.92 -8.84
C TYR A 178 5.76 -1.86 -8.71
N VAL A 179 6.23 -1.28 -7.62
CA VAL A 179 7.67 -1.08 -7.38
C VAL A 179 8.04 -1.57 -5.97
N PRO A 180 8.18 -2.88 -5.78
CA PRO A 180 8.64 -3.47 -4.54
C PRO A 180 10.15 -3.30 -4.36
N PHE A 181 10.57 -2.73 -3.23
CA PHE A 181 11.96 -2.65 -2.80
C PHE A 181 12.23 -3.73 -1.76
N TYR A 182 13.25 -4.55 -2.03
CA TYR A 182 13.71 -5.67 -1.19
C TYR A 182 12.54 -6.42 -0.51
N PRO A 183 11.56 -6.92 -1.33
CA PRO A 183 10.43 -7.68 -0.82
C PRO A 183 10.89 -9.02 -0.27
N GLY A 184 10.25 -9.50 0.79
CA GLY A 184 10.46 -10.86 1.25
C GLY A 184 9.69 -11.86 0.40
N CYS A 185 10.38 -12.62 -0.45
CA CYS A 185 9.78 -13.59 -1.38
C CYS A 185 9.80 -15.05 -0.89
N LYS A 186 9.99 -15.28 0.42
CA LYS A 186 10.03 -16.65 1.00
C LYS A 186 8.67 -17.33 1.09
N THR A 187 7.59 -16.63 0.79
CA THR A 187 6.22 -17.15 0.89
C THR A 187 5.67 -17.30 -0.52
N ALA A 188 5.13 -18.46 -0.85
CA ALA A 188 4.32 -18.69 -2.03
C ALA A 188 2.85 -18.89 -1.61
N PHE A 189 1.93 -18.43 -2.41
CA PHE A 189 0.51 -18.63 -2.23
C PHE A 189 -0.07 -19.37 -3.43
N GLU A 190 -1.14 -20.09 -3.22
CA GLU A 190 -1.86 -20.73 -4.31
C GLU A 190 -2.31 -19.70 -5.36
N ASN A 191 -2.00 -19.94 -6.62
CA ASN A 191 -2.27 -19.08 -7.78
C ASN A 191 -1.59 -17.70 -7.69
N ASP A 192 -0.42 -17.58 -7.06
CA ASP A 192 0.33 -16.33 -7.01
C ASP A 192 1.14 -16.05 -8.29
N GLU A 193 1.24 -17.03 -9.19
CA GLU A 193 1.78 -16.90 -10.55
C GLU A 193 0.87 -16.09 -11.50
N ILE A 194 -0.43 -15.95 -11.15
CA ILE A 194 -1.38 -15.16 -11.95
C ILE A 194 -1.29 -13.70 -11.50
N ILE A 195 -0.40 -12.96 -12.16
CA ILE A 195 -0.08 -11.57 -11.81
C ILE A 195 -0.72 -10.56 -12.76
N SER A 196 -0.65 -9.30 -12.38
CA SER A 196 -1.07 -8.15 -13.16
C SER A 196 -0.28 -8.02 -14.47
N ASP A 197 -0.92 -7.55 -15.54
CA ASP A 197 -0.28 -7.19 -16.80
C ASP A 197 0.45 -5.83 -16.72
N ARG A 198 0.38 -5.15 -15.57
CA ARG A 198 1.06 -3.86 -15.34
C ARG A 198 2.54 -4.07 -15.04
N SER A 199 3.33 -3.03 -15.29
CA SER A 199 4.76 -3.08 -15.03
C SER A 199 5.07 -3.36 -13.55
N ILE A 200 5.88 -4.39 -13.30
CA ILE A 200 6.44 -4.73 -12.00
C ILE A 200 7.96 -4.53 -12.09
N ARG A 201 8.53 -3.74 -11.18
CA ARG A 201 9.97 -3.49 -11.10
C ARG A 201 10.46 -3.74 -9.68
N ILE A 202 11.16 -4.84 -9.48
CA ILE A 202 11.68 -5.27 -8.18
C ILE A 202 13.11 -4.73 -8.02
N PHE A 203 13.40 -4.16 -6.86
CA PHE A 203 14.73 -3.65 -6.53
C PHE A 203 15.29 -4.34 -5.29
N PHE A 204 16.52 -4.80 -5.40
CA PHE A 204 17.31 -5.41 -4.32
C PHE A 204 18.68 -4.74 -4.21
N GLY A 205 19.32 -4.86 -3.05
CA GLY A 205 20.75 -4.63 -2.91
C GLY A 205 21.53 -5.89 -3.30
N ASP A 206 22.65 -5.73 -3.99
CA ASP A 206 23.50 -6.86 -4.42
C ASP A 206 24.03 -7.69 -3.25
N THR A 207 24.23 -7.03 -2.11
CA THR A 207 24.77 -7.62 -0.88
C THR A 207 23.73 -7.70 0.24
N ASP A 208 22.43 -7.77 -0.12
CA ASP A 208 21.36 -7.92 0.86
C ASP A 208 21.38 -9.34 1.44
N ASP A 209 21.90 -9.47 2.67
CA ASP A 209 21.99 -10.72 3.42
C ASP A 209 20.69 -11.07 4.18
N PHE A 210 19.76 -10.12 4.25
CA PHE A 210 18.48 -10.30 4.95
C PHE A 210 17.35 -10.80 4.03
N VAL A 211 17.31 -10.30 2.78
CA VAL A 211 16.31 -10.68 1.79
C VAL A 211 16.99 -11.23 0.54
N SER A 212 16.85 -12.53 0.32
CA SER A 212 17.42 -13.19 -0.86
C SER A 212 16.66 -12.79 -2.13
N HIS A 213 17.38 -12.26 -3.12
CA HIS A 213 16.86 -11.93 -4.44
C HIS A 213 16.59 -13.20 -5.29
N VAL A 214 17.24 -14.32 -4.97
CA VAL A 214 17.10 -15.59 -5.70
C VAL A 214 15.69 -16.18 -5.60
N LEU A 215 14.93 -15.81 -4.56
CA LEU A 215 13.58 -16.30 -4.30
C LEU A 215 12.48 -15.45 -4.95
N CYS A 216 12.82 -14.33 -5.53
CA CYS A 216 11.92 -13.47 -6.25
C CYS A 216 12.08 -13.61 -7.76
#